data_580d097b15ce6676e9c7c4300a64cd6d
#
_entry.id   580d097b15ce6676e9c7c4300a64cd6d
#
_cell.length_a   1.000
_cell.length_b   1.000
_cell.length_c   1.000
_cell.angle_alpha   90.00
_cell.angle_beta   90.00
_cell.angle_gamma   90.00
#
_symmetry.space_group_name_H-M   'P 1'
#
loop_
_entity.id
_entity.type
_entity.pdbx_description
1 polymer ?
#
loop_
_entity_poly.entity_id
_entity_poly.type
_entity_poly.pdbx_seq_one_letter_code
_entity_poly.pdbx_strand_id
1 'polypeptide(L)'
;MGYTRLHEDEEEHVDVPMRKQRWMLHGMLFLLTFVSCIIAGVAWSGESMIFDVATWGKGITYAVLMMVFISAHEFGHYFAARYHGVDATLPYYIPMPFITLMPFGTMGAVIRTRSPIVSRKVLFDIGVSGPLAGFFVSLVILIVGLLTLPPIDYLYSIHPEYVHLLGGSIPSFGITFGDTAMMSFLTTFIPGIRQNLPPMNEIYHYPFLCVGWFGLFVTSLNMLPIGQLDGGHVVYAMFGRLQHRIARFTIVAMLFIGVGGLLGDLRHVLSTDSPDTLFLFLQGAFTPLLSVLETYAPWVFAGWTGWLMWAAFARFFFKPAHPVLLNDEPLDGRRMIIGWIAVLVFVLSFSPNGIYERSMQDGAGLMKSNDPVVQLMRK
;
A
#
# COMPACT_ATOMS: atom_id res chain seq x y z
N MET A 1 12.60 2.12 -61.52
CA MET A 1 11.44 2.67 -60.83
C MET A 1 11.71 2.65 -59.33
N GLY A 2 12.06 3.81 -58.79
CA GLY A 2 12.43 3.94 -57.38
C GLY A 2 11.21 4.04 -56.51
N TYR A 3 11.11 3.16 -55.52
CA TYR A 3 10.21 3.34 -54.39
C TYR A 3 10.92 4.21 -53.37
N THR A 4 10.49 5.44 -53.26
CA THR A 4 10.85 6.39 -52.21
C THR A 4 10.38 5.83 -50.89
N ARG A 5 11.32 5.56 -49.96
CA ARG A 5 11.01 5.34 -48.51
C ARG A 5 10.39 6.63 -48.00
N LEU A 6 9.12 6.57 -47.66
CA LEU A 6 8.48 7.59 -46.88
C LEU A 6 9.06 7.54 -45.47
N HIS A 7 9.51 8.69 -45.00
CA HIS A 7 10.04 8.90 -43.65
C HIS A 7 8.99 8.49 -42.61
N GLU A 8 9.29 7.44 -41.87
CA GLU A 8 8.79 7.21 -40.53
C GLU A 8 9.51 8.23 -39.62
N ASP A 9 8.78 8.77 -38.64
CA ASP A 9 9.25 9.62 -37.52
C ASP A 9 9.11 11.15 -37.67
N GLU A 10 7.92 11.61 -38.03
CA GLU A 10 7.40 12.86 -37.51
C GLU A 10 6.09 12.53 -36.75
N GLU A 11 6.17 12.17 -35.45
CA GLU A 11 5.04 12.31 -34.56
C GLU A 11 4.71 13.81 -34.51
N GLU A 12 3.70 14.20 -35.28
CA GLU A 12 3.16 15.56 -35.30
C GLU A 12 2.71 15.88 -33.87
N HIS A 13 3.56 16.62 -33.13
CA HIS A 13 3.23 17.16 -31.81
C HIS A 13 2.06 18.13 -32.00
N VAL A 14 0.84 17.61 -31.88
CA VAL A 14 -0.36 18.43 -31.85
C VAL A 14 -0.29 19.27 -30.55
N ASP A 15 0.02 20.55 -30.70
CA ASP A 15 0.00 21.52 -29.60
C ASP A 15 -1.44 21.68 -29.09
N VAL A 16 -1.84 20.80 -28.15
CA VAL A 16 -3.13 20.93 -27.49
C VAL A 16 -3.05 22.09 -26.52
N PRO A 17 -3.87 23.15 -26.71
CA PRO A 17 -3.83 24.33 -25.83
C PRO A 17 -4.16 23.93 -24.41
N MET A 18 -3.17 24.11 -23.52
CA MET A 18 -3.26 23.72 -22.12
C MET A 18 -4.23 24.62 -21.35
N ARG A 19 -5.25 24.02 -20.74
CA ARG A 19 -6.23 24.75 -19.95
C ARG A 19 -5.60 25.29 -18.66
N LYS A 20 -6.07 26.46 -18.20
CA LYS A 20 -5.59 27.10 -16.96
C LYS A 20 -5.72 26.16 -15.77
N GLN A 21 -4.67 26.07 -14.96
CA GLN A 21 -4.65 25.34 -13.69
C GLN A 21 -5.31 26.18 -12.59
N ARG A 22 -5.98 25.52 -11.64
CA ARG A 22 -6.60 26.16 -10.46
C ARG A 22 -5.59 26.20 -9.30
N TRP A 23 -4.52 26.98 -9.45
CA TRP A 23 -3.39 27.00 -8.52
C TRP A 23 -3.78 27.14 -7.04
N MET A 24 -4.72 28.04 -6.72
CA MET A 24 -5.19 28.21 -5.34
C MET A 24 -5.83 26.94 -4.79
N LEU A 25 -6.65 26.24 -5.59
CA LEU A 25 -7.30 25.00 -5.16
C LEU A 25 -6.27 23.89 -4.94
N HIS A 26 -5.31 23.72 -5.87
CA HIS A 26 -4.26 22.70 -5.71
C HIS A 26 -3.38 23.01 -4.48
N GLY A 27 -2.99 24.27 -4.27
CA GLY A 27 -2.22 24.69 -3.09
C GLY A 27 -2.98 24.49 -1.78
N MET A 28 -4.27 24.82 -1.74
CA MET A 28 -5.12 24.60 -0.55
C MET A 28 -5.23 23.11 -0.22
N LEU A 29 -5.51 22.26 -1.23
CA LEU A 29 -5.63 20.82 -1.02
C LEU A 29 -4.29 20.20 -0.59
N PHE A 30 -3.17 20.67 -1.14
CA PHE A 30 -1.83 20.28 -0.70
C PHE A 30 -1.61 20.58 0.78
N LEU A 31 -1.91 21.82 1.22
CA LEU A 31 -1.73 22.24 2.62
C LEU A 31 -2.67 21.47 3.57
N LEU A 32 -3.94 21.28 3.19
CA LEU A 32 -4.89 20.50 3.98
C LEU A 32 -4.44 19.04 4.11
N THR A 33 -3.92 18.45 3.04
CA THR A 33 -3.40 17.06 3.08
C THR A 33 -2.13 16.99 3.91
N PHE A 34 -1.25 17.99 3.82
CA PHE A 34 -0.07 18.03 4.66
C PHE A 34 -0.42 18.07 6.16
N VAL A 35 -1.38 18.93 6.56
CA VAL A 35 -1.89 18.96 7.94
C VAL A 35 -2.52 17.63 8.34
N SER A 36 -3.31 17.03 7.47
CA SER A 36 -3.93 15.72 7.70
C SER A 36 -2.87 14.63 7.89
N CYS A 37 -1.78 14.65 7.12
CA CYS A 37 -0.64 13.74 7.30
C CYS A 37 0.13 14.01 8.59
N ILE A 38 0.24 15.28 9.07
CA ILE A 38 0.81 15.55 10.39
C ILE A 38 -0.01 14.86 11.47
N ILE A 39 -1.34 15.01 11.45
CA ILE A 39 -2.24 14.37 12.41
C ILE A 39 -2.05 12.83 12.40
N ALA A 40 -1.97 12.22 11.22
CA ALA A 40 -1.69 10.79 11.10
C ALA A 40 -0.31 10.41 11.67
N GLY A 41 0.72 11.19 11.39
CA GLY A 41 2.07 10.97 11.92
C GLY A 41 2.13 11.10 13.45
N VAL A 42 1.35 12.02 14.04
CA VAL A 42 1.22 12.13 15.50
C VAL A 42 0.56 10.87 16.08
N ALA A 43 -0.50 10.36 15.45
CA ALA A 43 -1.12 9.11 15.89
C ALA A 43 -0.17 7.92 15.82
N TRP A 44 0.58 7.79 14.72
CA TRP A 44 1.59 6.74 14.56
C TRP A 44 2.76 6.87 15.55
N SER A 45 3.02 8.07 16.11
CA SER A 45 4.00 8.24 17.18
C SER A 45 3.51 7.75 18.56
N GLY A 46 2.28 7.26 18.66
CA GLY A 46 1.68 6.79 19.92
C GLY A 46 1.03 7.89 20.76
N GLU A 47 0.91 9.12 20.25
CA GLU A 47 0.29 10.22 20.98
C GLU A 47 -1.25 10.14 20.95
N SER A 48 -1.87 10.33 22.10
CA SER A 48 -3.33 10.35 22.23
C SER A 48 -3.98 11.67 21.79
N MET A 49 -3.25 12.80 21.97
CA MET A 49 -3.74 14.15 21.64
C MET A 49 -3.38 14.57 20.22
N ILE A 50 -3.87 13.83 19.23
CA ILE A 50 -3.51 13.99 17.81
C ILE A 50 -3.90 15.36 17.19
N PHE A 51 -4.89 16.05 17.76
CA PHE A 51 -5.32 17.38 17.30
C PHE A 51 -4.68 18.52 18.08
N ASP A 52 -3.85 18.24 19.08
CA ASP A 52 -3.10 19.28 19.78
C ASP A 52 -1.89 19.71 18.96
N VAL A 53 -1.84 21.01 18.61
CA VAL A 53 -0.75 21.60 17.84
C VAL A 53 0.61 21.42 18.52
N ALA A 54 0.65 21.33 19.85
CA ALA A 54 1.88 21.11 20.59
C ALA A 54 2.54 19.75 20.27
N THR A 55 1.76 18.74 19.87
CA THR A 55 2.26 17.39 19.49
C THR A 55 2.65 17.29 18.01
N TRP A 56 2.28 18.25 17.17
CA TRP A 56 2.47 18.16 15.72
C TRP A 56 3.93 18.03 15.28
N GLY A 57 4.88 18.49 16.10
CA GLY A 57 6.31 18.28 15.83
C GLY A 57 6.68 16.81 15.59
N LYS A 58 5.98 15.87 16.27
CA LYS A 58 6.21 14.40 16.13
C LYS A 58 5.70 13.86 14.80
N GLY A 59 4.70 14.50 14.18
CA GLY A 59 4.10 14.08 12.91
C GLY A 59 4.76 14.69 11.65
N ILE A 60 5.59 15.72 11.79
CA ILE A 60 6.12 16.46 10.64
C ILE A 60 6.97 15.57 9.71
N THR A 61 7.86 14.76 10.26
CA THR A 61 8.71 13.89 9.45
C THR A 61 7.87 12.91 8.62
N TYR A 62 6.87 12.28 9.25
CA TYR A 62 5.91 11.42 8.57
C TYR A 62 5.20 12.16 7.43
N ALA A 63 4.67 13.36 7.70
CA ALA A 63 3.93 14.16 6.72
C ALA A 63 4.81 14.55 5.52
N VAL A 64 6.04 15.00 5.77
CA VAL A 64 6.99 15.36 4.69
C VAL A 64 7.27 14.15 3.81
N LEU A 65 7.61 13.00 4.40
CA LEU A 65 7.91 11.79 3.65
C LEU A 65 6.70 11.30 2.84
N MET A 66 5.51 11.31 3.44
CA MET A 66 4.26 10.92 2.78
C MET A 66 3.95 11.85 1.60
N MET A 67 4.06 13.17 1.78
CA MET A 67 3.84 14.13 0.69
C MET A 67 4.88 14.00 -0.42
N VAL A 68 6.14 13.71 -0.09
CA VAL A 68 7.19 13.44 -1.10
C VAL A 68 6.85 12.19 -1.91
N PHE A 69 6.45 11.10 -1.25
CA PHE A 69 6.05 9.87 -1.93
C PHE A 69 4.87 10.10 -2.88
N ILE A 70 3.75 10.67 -2.38
CA ILE A 70 2.55 10.90 -3.18
C ILE A 70 2.84 11.86 -4.32
N SER A 71 3.59 12.93 -4.05
CA SER A 71 3.97 13.89 -5.10
C SER A 71 4.80 13.24 -6.19
N ALA A 72 5.78 12.40 -5.85
CA ALA A 72 6.59 11.71 -6.84
C ALA A 72 5.74 10.80 -7.73
N HIS A 73 4.79 10.06 -7.13
CA HIS A 73 3.86 9.21 -7.87
C HIS A 73 3.02 10.03 -8.87
N GLU A 74 2.31 11.05 -8.39
CA GLU A 74 1.40 11.84 -9.24
C GLU A 74 2.13 12.69 -10.28
N PHE A 75 3.28 13.27 -9.92
CA PHE A 75 4.08 14.00 -10.89
C PHE A 75 4.72 13.08 -11.94
N GLY A 76 4.98 11.80 -11.61
CA GLY A 76 5.34 10.80 -12.60
C GLY A 76 4.30 10.73 -13.72
N HIS A 77 3.04 10.51 -13.39
CA HIS A 77 1.92 10.51 -14.33
C HIS A 77 1.78 11.86 -15.07
N TYR A 78 1.86 12.97 -14.32
CA TYR A 78 1.71 14.32 -14.88
C TYR A 78 2.77 14.60 -15.94
N PHE A 79 4.03 14.35 -15.67
CA PHE A 79 5.10 14.62 -16.61
C PHE A 79 5.04 13.71 -17.84
N ALA A 80 4.69 12.44 -17.66
CA ALA A 80 4.46 11.53 -18.80
C ALA A 80 3.29 11.99 -19.67
N ALA A 81 2.17 12.42 -19.05
CA ALA A 81 1.04 12.98 -19.79
C ALA A 81 1.46 14.23 -20.58
N ARG A 82 2.20 15.14 -19.95
CA ARG A 82 2.73 16.36 -20.60
C ARG A 82 3.68 16.06 -21.72
N TYR A 83 4.55 15.06 -21.57
CA TYR A 83 5.48 14.63 -22.62
C TYR A 83 4.75 14.17 -23.87
N HIS A 84 3.63 13.48 -23.73
CA HIS A 84 2.79 13.01 -24.84
C HIS A 84 1.73 14.04 -25.30
N GLY A 85 1.82 15.31 -24.90
CA GLY A 85 0.85 16.33 -25.30
C GLY A 85 -0.55 16.13 -24.70
N VAL A 86 -0.73 15.24 -23.72
CA VAL A 86 -2.02 15.04 -23.04
C VAL A 86 -2.23 16.15 -22.01
N ASP A 87 -3.33 16.92 -22.16
CA ASP A 87 -3.69 17.94 -21.15
C ASP A 87 -4.08 17.28 -19.84
N ALA A 88 -3.31 17.54 -18.78
CA ALA A 88 -3.51 17.02 -17.45
C ALA A 88 -3.50 18.15 -16.41
N THR A 89 -4.26 17.94 -15.32
CA THR A 89 -4.23 18.86 -14.17
C THR A 89 -3.00 18.60 -13.31
N LEU A 90 -2.61 19.60 -12.53
CA LEU A 90 -1.78 19.34 -11.35
C LEU A 90 -2.49 18.35 -10.41
N PRO A 91 -1.75 17.65 -9.52
CA PRO A 91 -2.33 16.73 -8.55
C PRO A 91 -3.38 17.40 -7.67
N TYR A 92 -4.53 16.77 -7.49
CA TYR A 92 -5.51 17.07 -6.46
C TYR A 92 -5.22 16.16 -5.28
N TYR A 93 -4.59 16.70 -4.24
CA TYR A 93 -4.35 15.99 -3.00
C TYR A 93 -5.65 15.83 -2.22
N ILE A 94 -5.86 14.66 -1.60
CA ILE A 94 -7.12 14.29 -0.93
C ILE A 94 -6.83 14.11 0.57
N PRO A 95 -7.11 15.12 1.41
CA PRO A 95 -6.90 15.01 2.84
C PRO A 95 -7.86 14.00 3.48
N MET A 96 -7.38 13.24 4.47
CA MET A 96 -8.17 12.30 5.24
C MET A 96 -7.73 12.31 6.71
N PRO A 97 -8.28 13.21 7.54
CA PRO A 97 -7.88 13.32 8.93
C PRO A 97 -8.46 12.21 9.83
N PHE A 98 -9.31 11.34 9.31
CA PHE A 98 -9.94 10.25 10.07
C PHE A 98 -9.08 8.99 10.03
N ILE A 99 -8.15 8.86 10.97
CA ILE A 99 -7.11 7.82 11.02
C ILE A 99 -7.69 6.42 11.15
N THR A 100 -8.81 6.27 11.88
CA THR A 100 -9.52 5.00 12.03
C THR A 100 -10.10 4.48 10.71
N LEU A 101 -10.39 5.39 9.76
CA LEU A 101 -10.91 5.04 8.45
C LEU A 101 -9.79 4.82 7.42
N MET A 102 -8.76 5.66 7.49
CA MET A 102 -7.57 5.64 6.60
C MET A 102 -6.32 6.02 7.38
N PRO A 103 -5.46 5.05 7.69
CA PRO A 103 -4.32 5.27 8.58
C PRO A 103 -3.21 6.15 7.98
N PHE A 104 -3.28 6.45 6.68
CA PHE A 104 -2.26 7.22 5.98
C PHE A 104 -2.34 8.74 6.19
N GLY A 105 -3.49 9.26 6.68
CA GLY A 105 -3.76 10.71 6.75
C GLY A 105 -4.15 11.32 5.40
N THR A 106 -4.24 10.52 4.36
CA THR A 106 -4.61 10.94 3.01
C THR A 106 -5.21 9.76 2.24
N MET A 107 -6.05 10.05 1.26
CA MET A 107 -6.47 9.08 0.24
C MET A 107 -5.57 9.14 -1.01
N GLY A 108 -4.39 9.74 -0.91
CA GLY A 108 -3.50 9.95 -2.04
C GLY A 108 -3.73 11.29 -2.73
N ALA A 109 -3.39 11.34 -4.00
CA ALA A 109 -3.72 12.44 -4.89
C ALA A 109 -4.15 11.86 -6.24
N VAL A 110 -4.70 12.68 -7.11
CA VAL A 110 -5.11 12.28 -8.44
C VAL A 110 -4.82 13.38 -9.44
N ILE A 111 -4.27 13.05 -10.59
CA ILE A 111 -4.27 13.91 -11.77
C ILE A 111 -5.53 13.62 -12.60
N ARG A 112 -6.05 14.61 -13.27
CA ARG A 112 -7.16 14.45 -14.20
C ARG A 112 -6.70 14.76 -15.61
N THR A 113 -6.71 13.76 -16.49
CA THR A 113 -6.54 13.96 -17.93
C THR A 113 -7.79 14.64 -18.50
N ARG A 114 -7.59 15.68 -19.31
CA ARG A 114 -8.64 16.50 -19.93
C ARG A 114 -8.80 16.22 -21.42
N SER A 115 -7.82 15.54 -22.01
CA SER A 115 -7.86 15.02 -23.37
C SER A 115 -7.89 13.49 -23.35
N PRO A 116 -8.52 12.84 -24.34
CA PRO A 116 -8.57 11.39 -24.39
C PRO A 116 -7.19 10.79 -24.67
N ILE A 117 -6.90 9.67 -24.03
CA ILE A 117 -5.74 8.85 -24.35
C ILE A 117 -6.17 7.87 -25.44
N VAL A 118 -5.55 7.96 -26.60
CA VAL A 118 -6.00 7.22 -27.79
C VAL A 118 -5.13 6.02 -28.15
N SER A 119 -3.89 5.96 -27.68
CA SER A 119 -2.95 4.88 -28.01
C SER A 119 -2.44 4.11 -26.81
N ARG A 120 -2.10 2.81 -27.02
CA ARG A 120 -1.51 1.95 -25.99
C ARG A 120 -0.16 2.47 -25.49
N LYS A 121 0.67 3.06 -26.36
CA LYS A 121 1.99 3.61 -25.98
C LYS A 121 1.84 4.74 -24.97
N VAL A 122 0.96 5.70 -25.25
CA VAL A 122 0.67 6.83 -24.36
C VAL A 122 0.05 6.35 -23.04
N LEU A 123 -0.93 5.43 -23.12
CA LEU A 123 -1.56 4.85 -21.94
C LEU A 123 -0.53 4.14 -21.05
N PHE A 124 0.39 3.38 -21.66
CA PHE A 124 1.45 2.67 -20.95
C PHE A 124 2.39 3.64 -20.26
N ASP A 125 2.93 4.61 -20.99
CA ASP A 125 3.93 5.55 -20.46
C ASP A 125 3.35 6.39 -19.31
N ILE A 126 2.10 6.83 -19.42
CA ILE A 126 1.41 7.52 -18.31
C ILE A 126 1.16 6.56 -17.15
N GLY A 127 0.60 5.36 -17.41
CA GLY A 127 0.22 4.42 -16.38
C GLY A 127 1.40 3.87 -15.57
N VAL A 128 2.58 3.69 -16.19
CA VAL A 128 3.75 3.10 -15.52
C VAL A 128 4.58 4.12 -14.76
N SER A 129 4.58 5.39 -15.19
CA SER A 129 5.49 6.41 -14.67
C SER A 129 5.24 6.77 -13.21
N GLY A 130 3.98 6.85 -12.77
CA GLY A 130 3.64 7.10 -11.37
C GLY A 130 4.12 6.00 -10.43
N PRO A 131 3.71 4.74 -10.63
CA PRO A 131 4.16 3.62 -9.82
C PRO A 131 5.68 3.45 -9.75
N LEU A 132 6.39 3.62 -10.86
CA LEU A 132 7.86 3.54 -10.86
C LEU A 132 8.50 4.69 -10.08
N ALA A 133 8.01 5.93 -10.22
CA ALA A 133 8.50 7.07 -9.46
C ALA A 133 8.19 6.93 -7.95
N GLY A 134 6.97 6.51 -7.62
CA GLY A 134 6.56 6.24 -6.23
C GLY A 134 7.38 5.12 -5.59
N PHE A 135 7.58 4.01 -6.30
CA PHE A 135 8.43 2.91 -5.84
C PHE A 135 9.86 3.35 -5.58
N PHE A 136 10.46 4.09 -6.52
CA PHE A 136 11.83 4.59 -6.35
C PHE A 136 11.97 5.46 -5.10
N VAL A 137 11.04 6.39 -4.88
CA VAL A 137 11.05 7.24 -3.69
C VAL A 137 10.83 6.43 -2.41
N SER A 138 9.90 5.46 -2.41
CA SER A 138 9.68 4.57 -1.27
C SER A 138 10.93 3.75 -0.93
N LEU A 139 11.64 3.26 -1.96
CA LEU A 139 12.90 2.54 -1.80
C LEU A 139 13.98 3.43 -1.16
N VAL A 140 14.13 4.67 -1.63
CA VAL A 140 15.07 5.63 -1.05
C VAL A 140 14.72 5.92 0.41
N ILE A 141 13.44 6.16 0.72
CA ILE A 141 12.96 6.39 2.09
C ILE A 141 13.30 5.19 2.99
N LEU A 142 13.02 3.96 2.54
CA LEU A 142 13.34 2.75 3.29
C LEU A 142 14.84 2.57 3.52
N ILE A 143 15.65 2.74 2.48
CA ILE A 143 17.13 2.62 2.60
C ILE A 143 17.64 3.65 3.60
N VAL A 144 17.22 4.92 3.50
CA VAL A 144 17.62 5.96 4.46
C VAL A 144 17.18 5.56 5.87
N GLY A 145 15.92 5.12 6.04
CA GLY A 145 15.40 4.67 7.32
C GLY A 145 16.19 3.52 7.92
N LEU A 146 16.52 2.50 7.13
CA LEU A 146 17.30 1.34 7.58
C LEU A 146 18.74 1.69 7.93
N LEU A 147 19.37 2.59 7.18
CA LEU A 147 20.76 3.04 7.43
C LEU A 147 20.86 4.01 8.62
N THR A 148 19.77 4.68 8.98
CA THR A 148 19.73 5.66 10.08
C THR A 148 18.90 5.17 11.26
N LEU A 149 18.70 3.85 11.39
CA LEU A 149 17.98 3.28 12.52
C LEU A 149 18.63 3.66 13.84
N PRO A 150 17.88 4.27 14.79
CA PRO A 150 18.39 4.49 16.12
C PRO A 150 18.61 3.15 16.84
N PRO A 151 19.41 3.13 17.91
CA PRO A 151 19.52 1.97 18.79
C PRO A 151 18.14 1.54 19.32
N ILE A 152 18.00 0.27 19.72
CA ILE A 152 16.75 -0.29 20.24
C ILE A 152 16.23 0.47 21.45
N ASP A 153 17.09 1.15 22.19
CA ASP A 153 16.75 2.01 23.34
C ASP A 153 15.76 3.13 22.95
N TYR A 154 15.73 3.53 21.67
CA TYR A 154 14.71 4.44 21.18
C TYR A 154 13.29 3.85 21.35
N LEU A 155 13.09 2.58 21.01
CA LEU A 155 11.80 1.91 21.20
C LEU A 155 11.45 1.78 22.70
N TYR A 156 12.43 1.46 23.53
CA TYR A 156 12.24 1.40 24.97
C TYR A 156 11.93 2.77 25.60
N SER A 157 12.37 3.87 24.99
CA SER A 157 11.98 5.21 25.42
C SER A 157 10.52 5.56 25.13
N ILE A 158 9.93 4.92 24.10
CA ILE A 158 8.51 5.05 23.76
C ILE A 158 7.68 4.09 24.63
N HIS A 159 8.18 2.88 24.85
CA HIS A 159 7.56 1.78 25.58
C HIS A 159 8.42 1.35 26.77
N PRO A 160 8.50 2.17 27.86
CA PRO A 160 9.30 1.83 29.04
C PRO A 160 8.81 0.56 29.75
N GLU A 161 7.53 0.19 29.57
CA GLU A 161 6.95 -1.05 30.08
C GLU A 161 7.63 -2.30 29.51
N TYR A 162 8.19 -2.25 28.31
CA TYR A 162 8.92 -3.39 27.71
C TYR A 162 10.15 -3.75 28.53
N VAL A 163 10.82 -2.76 29.12
CA VAL A 163 11.97 -3.00 30.01
C VAL A 163 11.50 -3.34 31.42
N HIS A 164 10.58 -2.54 32.01
CA HIS A 164 10.21 -2.65 33.42
C HIS A 164 9.32 -3.85 33.69
N LEU A 165 8.40 -4.21 32.83
CA LEU A 165 7.45 -5.30 33.04
C LEU A 165 7.81 -6.58 32.30
N LEU A 166 8.44 -6.45 31.09
CA LEU A 166 8.69 -7.57 30.20
C LEU A 166 10.17 -7.94 30.09
N GLY A 167 11.04 -7.34 30.91
CA GLY A 167 12.48 -7.66 30.94
C GLY A 167 13.21 -7.43 29.63
N GLY A 168 12.74 -6.46 28.81
CA GLY A 168 13.27 -6.13 27.49
C GLY A 168 12.68 -6.92 26.32
N SER A 169 11.71 -7.81 26.57
CA SER A 169 10.97 -8.50 25.51
C SER A 169 9.99 -7.54 24.82
N ILE A 170 10.02 -7.50 23.48
CA ILE A 170 9.07 -6.74 22.69
C ILE A 170 7.88 -7.66 22.37
N PRO A 171 6.63 -7.26 22.71
CA PRO A 171 5.45 -8.05 22.38
C PRO A 171 5.33 -8.32 20.89
N SER A 172 4.82 -9.49 20.51
CA SER A 172 4.56 -9.85 19.11
C SER A 172 3.09 -9.70 18.71
N PHE A 173 2.31 -8.94 19.48
CA PHE A 173 0.90 -8.64 19.23
C PHE A 173 0.69 -7.14 18.96
N GLY A 174 -0.52 -6.76 18.53
CA GLY A 174 -0.89 -5.39 18.18
C GLY A 174 -0.91 -5.16 16.65
N ILE A 175 -0.98 -3.89 16.27
CA ILE A 175 -1.02 -3.50 14.86
C ILE A 175 0.27 -3.95 14.17
N THR A 176 0.14 -4.84 13.21
CA THR A 176 1.28 -5.47 12.52
C THR A 176 1.23 -5.15 11.04
N PHE A 177 2.36 -4.77 10.48
CA PHE A 177 2.52 -4.53 9.06
C PHE A 177 2.93 -5.84 8.37
N GLY A 178 2.23 -6.21 7.32
CA GLY A 178 2.55 -7.43 6.56
C GLY A 178 3.89 -7.32 5.85
N ASP A 179 4.58 -8.45 5.75
CA ASP A 179 5.86 -8.49 5.04
C ASP A 179 5.68 -8.17 3.55
N THR A 180 6.67 -7.50 2.97
CA THR A 180 6.85 -7.35 1.53
C THR A 180 8.17 -7.98 1.12
N ALA A 181 8.25 -8.53 -0.10
CA ALA A 181 9.48 -9.12 -0.60
C ALA A 181 10.64 -8.09 -0.63
N MET A 182 10.32 -6.82 -0.90
CA MET A 182 11.33 -5.73 -0.89
C MET A 182 11.87 -5.47 0.52
N MET A 183 10.99 -5.41 1.54
CA MET A 183 11.44 -5.21 2.93
C MET A 183 12.32 -6.37 3.39
N SER A 184 11.90 -7.61 3.13
CA SER A 184 12.69 -8.81 3.43
C SER A 184 14.05 -8.82 2.72
N PHE A 185 14.07 -8.39 1.45
CA PHE A 185 15.33 -8.24 0.69
C PHE A 185 16.26 -7.22 1.33
N LEU A 186 15.78 -6.00 1.59
CA LEU A 186 16.59 -4.93 2.18
C LEU A 186 17.14 -5.33 3.55
N THR A 187 16.30 -5.89 4.43
CA THR A 187 16.71 -6.28 5.78
C THR A 187 17.67 -7.47 5.80
N THR A 188 17.71 -8.26 4.73
CA THR A 188 18.64 -9.37 4.59
C THR A 188 20.00 -8.91 4.06
N PHE A 189 20.00 -8.00 3.07
CA PHE A 189 21.22 -7.65 2.35
C PHE A 189 21.95 -6.39 2.87
N ILE A 190 21.28 -5.53 3.66
CA ILE A 190 21.96 -4.38 4.29
C ILE A 190 22.67 -4.85 5.56
N PRO A 191 24.03 -4.78 5.64
CA PRO A 191 24.76 -5.26 6.80
C PRO A 191 24.51 -4.43 8.05
N GLY A 192 24.52 -5.07 9.22
CA GLY A 192 24.54 -4.39 10.53
C GLY A 192 23.19 -3.87 11.03
N ILE A 193 22.12 -3.91 10.24
CA ILE A 193 20.82 -3.35 10.66
C ILE A 193 20.04 -4.27 11.61
N ARG A 194 20.30 -5.58 11.59
CA ARG A 194 19.49 -6.58 12.32
C ARG A 194 19.42 -6.35 13.82
N GLN A 195 20.44 -5.75 14.42
CA GLN A 195 20.49 -5.51 15.88
C GLN A 195 19.51 -4.42 16.32
N ASN A 196 19.25 -3.45 15.44
CA ASN A 196 18.39 -2.29 15.72
C ASN A 196 17.06 -2.36 14.98
N LEU A 197 16.82 -3.40 14.17
CA LEU A 197 15.61 -3.53 13.38
C LEU A 197 14.41 -3.80 14.30
N PRO A 198 13.41 -2.90 14.35
CA PRO A 198 12.20 -3.16 15.10
C PRO A 198 11.39 -4.28 14.44
N PRO A 199 10.63 -5.06 15.21
CA PRO A 199 9.68 -6.00 14.64
C PRO A 199 8.56 -5.26 13.87
N MET A 200 7.87 -5.97 12.97
CA MET A 200 6.88 -5.37 12.06
C MET A 200 5.66 -4.74 12.76
N ASN A 201 5.43 -5.06 14.00
CA ASN A 201 4.40 -4.41 14.83
C ASN A 201 4.88 -3.14 15.56
N GLU A 202 6.13 -2.72 15.33
CA GLU A 202 6.70 -1.51 15.94
C GLU A 202 7.25 -0.52 14.90
N ILE A 203 7.24 -0.88 13.60
CA ILE A 203 7.82 -0.03 12.55
C ILE A 203 7.12 1.32 12.40
N TYR A 204 5.89 1.46 12.89
CA TYR A 204 5.14 2.71 12.83
C TYR A 204 5.73 3.82 13.70
N HIS A 205 6.51 3.48 14.71
CA HIS A 205 7.27 4.46 15.50
C HIS A 205 8.48 5.05 14.76
N TYR A 206 8.83 4.48 13.61
CA TYR A 206 9.95 4.90 12.77
C TYR A 206 9.42 5.51 11.46
N PRO A 207 9.25 6.83 11.35
CA PRO A 207 8.56 7.47 10.24
C PRO A 207 9.08 7.06 8.85
N PHE A 208 10.39 6.86 8.70
CA PHE A 208 10.99 6.40 7.44
C PHE A 208 10.58 4.96 7.09
N LEU A 209 10.57 4.05 8.06
CA LEU A 209 10.13 2.67 7.84
C LEU A 209 8.64 2.62 7.56
N CYS A 210 7.85 3.33 8.36
CA CYS A 210 6.40 3.41 8.24
C CYS A 210 5.99 3.94 6.87
N VAL A 211 6.48 5.12 6.47
CA VAL A 211 6.11 5.73 5.18
C VAL A 211 6.71 4.97 4.01
N GLY A 212 7.92 4.45 4.13
CA GLY A 212 8.52 3.64 3.08
C GLY A 212 7.72 2.36 2.82
N TRP A 213 7.25 1.69 3.89
CA TRP A 213 6.35 0.54 3.78
C TRP A 213 5.00 0.94 3.17
N PHE A 214 4.39 2.04 3.63
CA PHE A 214 3.15 2.56 3.05
C PHE A 214 3.31 2.85 1.55
N GLY A 215 4.44 3.43 1.16
CA GLY A 215 4.73 3.71 -0.24
C GLY A 215 4.81 2.45 -1.09
N LEU A 216 5.45 1.37 -0.61
CA LEU A 216 5.42 0.07 -1.28
C LEU A 216 4.00 -0.47 -1.37
N PHE A 217 3.27 -0.49 -0.25
CA PHE A 217 1.93 -1.03 -0.20
C PHE A 217 0.96 -0.30 -1.14
N VAL A 218 0.94 1.04 -1.11
CA VAL A 218 0.12 1.87 -2.00
C VAL A 218 0.52 1.67 -3.47
N THR A 219 1.82 1.57 -3.77
CA THR A 219 2.29 1.25 -5.12
C THR A 219 1.74 -0.10 -5.58
N SER A 220 1.76 -1.12 -4.72
CA SER A 220 1.19 -2.43 -5.07
C SER A 220 -0.32 -2.39 -5.31
N LEU A 221 -1.06 -1.61 -4.52
CA LEU A 221 -2.50 -1.43 -4.71
C LEU A 221 -2.82 -0.73 -6.04
N ASN A 222 -2.07 0.31 -6.40
CA ASN A 222 -2.22 0.99 -7.69
C ASN A 222 -1.82 0.10 -8.87
N MET A 223 -0.87 -0.81 -8.65
CA MET A 223 -0.42 -1.78 -9.67
C MET A 223 -1.31 -3.03 -9.80
N LEU A 224 -2.41 -3.14 -9.04
CA LEU A 224 -3.40 -4.20 -9.28
C LEU A 224 -3.92 -4.11 -10.73
N PRO A 225 -3.99 -5.22 -11.47
CA PRO A 225 -4.34 -5.22 -12.89
C PRO A 225 -5.86 -5.05 -13.12
N ILE A 226 -6.49 -4.08 -12.46
CA ILE A 226 -7.95 -3.90 -12.40
C ILE A 226 -8.35 -2.55 -13.01
N GLY A 227 -9.19 -2.57 -14.01
CA GLY A 227 -9.90 -1.42 -14.55
C GLY A 227 -9.01 -0.25 -14.91
N GLN A 228 -9.24 0.87 -14.24
CA GLN A 228 -8.54 2.14 -14.46
C GLN A 228 -7.46 2.43 -13.41
N LEU A 229 -7.08 1.44 -12.58
CA LEU A 229 -5.85 1.53 -11.79
C LEU A 229 -4.63 1.53 -12.71
N ASP A 230 -3.50 2.02 -12.24
CA ASP A 230 -2.27 2.10 -13.03
C ASP A 230 -1.86 0.73 -13.58
N GLY A 231 -1.91 -0.31 -12.74
CA GLY A 231 -1.68 -1.69 -13.18
C GLY A 231 -2.69 -2.17 -14.22
N GLY A 232 -3.94 -1.71 -14.16
CA GLY A 232 -4.95 -1.95 -15.19
C GLY A 232 -4.55 -1.33 -16.53
N HIS A 233 -4.06 -0.09 -16.53
CA HIS A 233 -3.54 0.60 -17.70
C HIS A 233 -2.31 -0.11 -18.29
N VAL A 234 -1.33 -0.44 -17.43
CA VAL A 234 -0.10 -1.14 -17.83
C VAL A 234 -0.42 -2.50 -18.44
N VAL A 235 -1.23 -3.32 -17.76
CA VAL A 235 -1.58 -4.67 -18.24
C VAL A 235 -2.44 -4.62 -19.51
N TYR A 236 -3.34 -3.63 -19.63
CA TYR A 236 -4.08 -3.44 -20.89
C TYR A 236 -3.16 -3.03 -22.03
N ALA A 237 -2.23 -2.12 -21.80
CA ALA A 237 -1.28 -1.70 -22.80
C ALA A 237 -0.37 -2.85 -23.26
N MET A 238 0.06 -3.73 -22.34
CA MET A 238 0.90 -4.91 -22.65
C MET A 238 0.12 -6.00 -23.40
N PHE A 239 -1.08 -6.35 -22.92
CA PHE A 239 -1.78 -7.58 -23.29
C PHE A 239 -3.17 -7.36 -23.91
N GLY A 240 -3.60 -6.10 -24.08
CA GLY A 240 -4.90 -5.76 -24.67
C GLY A 240 -6.06 -6.35 -23.89
N ARG A 241 -7.02 -6.91 -24.59
CA ARG A 241 -8.25 -7.47 -24.00
C ARG A 241 -8.04 -8.61 -23.00
N LEU A 242 -6.84 -9.21 -22.94
CA LEU A 242 -6.51 -10.21 -21.93
C LEU A 242 -6.58 -9.62 -20.51
N GLN A 243 -6.31 -8.30 -20.35
CA GLN A 243 -6.49 -7.56 -19.11
C GLN A 243 -7.86 -7.85 -18.45
N HIS A 244 -8.93 -7.97 -19.21
CA HIS A 244 -10.28 -8.23 -18.67
C HIS A 244 -10.40 -9.58 -17.96
N ARG A 245 -9.64 -10.60 -18.43
CA ARG A 245 -9.59 -11.91 -17.77
C ARG A 245 -8.72 -11.85 -16.53
N ILE A 246 -7.56 -11.19 -16.65
CA ILE A 246 -6.62 -10.99 -15.54
C ILE A 246 -7.32 -10.22 -14.41
N ALA A 247 -8.02 -9.12 -14.69
CA ALA A 247 -8.75 -8.34 -13.70
C ALA A 247 -9.81 -9.16 -12.95
N ARG A 248 -10.58 -9.99 -13.68
CA ARG A 248 -11.58 -10.89 -13.04
C ARG A 248 -10.92 -11.90 -12.14
N PHE A 249 -9.81 -12.52 -12.59
CA PHE A 249 -9.05 -13.45 -11.78
C PHE A 249 -8.50 -12.77 -10.51
N THR A 250 -7.94 -11.56 -10.65
CA THR A 250 -7.43 -10.77 -9.51
C THR A 250 -8.52 -10.48 -8.49
N ILE A 251 -9.71 -10.06 -8.92
CA ILE A 251 -10.84 -9.81 -8.00
C ILE A 251 -11.27 -11.10 -7.28
N VAL A 252 -11.35 -12.22 -8.00
CA VAL A 252 -11.67 -13.52 -7.39
C VAL A 252 -10.60 -13.95 -6.40
N ALA A 253 -9.32 -13.76 -6.72
CA ALA A 253 -8.22 -14.04 -5.81
C ALA A 253 -8.28 -13.17 -4.54
N MET A 254 -8.55 -11.86 -4.69
CA MET A 254 -8.74 -10.94 -3.56
C MET A 254 -9.91 -11.38 -2.67
N LEU A 255 -11.05 -11.76 -3.26
CA LEU A 255 -12.20 -12.27 -2.51
C LEU A 255 -11.85 -13.55 -1.76
N PHE A 256 -11.14 -14.47 -2.40
CA PHE A 256 -10.72 -15.72 -1.78
C PHE A 256 -9.77 -15.50 -0.60
N ILE A 257 -8.73 -14.68 -0.78
CA ILE A 257 -7.78 -14.33 0.28
C ILE A 257 -8.48 -13.55 1.39
N GLY A 258 -9.38 -12.63 1.04
CA GLY A 258 -10.12 -11.81 2.00
C GLY A 258 -11.13 -12.60 2.82
N VAL A 259 -11.81 -13.60 2.23
CA VAL A 259 -12.67 -14.54 2.98
C VAL A 259 -11.83 -15.38 3.93
N GLY A 260 -10.63 -15.81 3.51
CA GLY A 260 -9.69 -16.51 4.39
C GLY A 260 -9.31 -15.67 5.62
N GLY A 261 -9.00 -14.38 5.42
CA GLY A 261 -8.77 -13.44 6.51
C GLY A 261 -9.97 -13.32 7.45
N LEU A 262 -11.18 -13.16 6.89
CA LEU A 262 -12.42 -13.08 7.68
C LEU A 262 -12.64 -14.35 8.53
N LEU A 263 -12.35 -15.54 7.98
CA LEU A 263 -12.41 -16.79 8.73
C LEU A 263 -11.36 -16.83 9.85
N GLY A 264 -10.17 -16.27 9.63
CA GLY A 264 -9.14 -16.09 10.65
C GLY A 264 -9.60 -15.19 11.79
N ASP A 265 -10.15 -14.01 11.45
CA ASP A 265 -10.71 -13.06 12.44
C ASP A 265 -11.88 -13.69 13.21
N LEU A 266 -12.78 -14.41 12.52
CA LEU A 266 -13.90 -15.11 13.13
C LEU A 266 -13.41 -16.20 14.12
N ARG A 267 -12.42 -17.00 13.71
CA ARG A 267 -11.79 -18.01 14.59
C ARG A 267 -11.24 -17.36 15.83
N HIS A 268 -10.54 -16.24 15.68
CA HIS A 268 -9.97 -15.51 16.80
C HIS A 268 -11.06 -14.99 17.74
N VAL A 269 -12.09 -14.32 17.23
CA VAL A 269 -13.21 -13.85 18.05
C VAL A 269 -13.87 -15.00 18.79
N LEU A 270 -14.17 -16.10 18.11
CA LEU A 270 -14.84 -17.27 18.71
C LEU A 270 -13.94 -18.07 19.69
N SER A 271 -12.63 -17.80 19.74
CA SER A 271 -11.72 -18.41 20.73
C SER A 271 -11.72 -17.66 22.06
N THR A 272 -12.34 -16.49 22.16
CA THR A 272 -12.46 -15.73 23.41
C THR A 272 -13.63 -16.26 24.25
N ASP A 273 -13.49 -16.23 25.59
CA ASP A 273 -14.57 -16.60 26.49
C ASP A 273 -15.58 -15.46 26.61
N SER A 274 -16.84 -15.73 26.30
CA SER A 274 -17.95 -14.79 26.48
C SER A 274 -19.18 -15.50 27.02
N PRO A 275 -19.85 -14.95 28.05
CA PRO A 275 -21.10 -15.53 28.60
C PRO A 275 -22.33 -15.21 27.76
N ASP A 276 -22.20 -14.45 26.65
CA ASP A 276 -23.32 -14.03 25.81
C ASP A 276 -23.94 -15.21 25.06
N THR A 277 -25.27 -15.35 25.13
CA THR A 277 -26.01 -16.47 24.53
C THR A 277 -25.86 -16.53 23.01
N LEU A 278 -25.87 -15.36 22.32
CA LEU A 278 -25.68 -15.30 20.87
C LEU A 278 -24.26 -15.73 20.53
N PHE A 279 -23.28 -15.30 21.31
CA PHE A 279 -21.89 -15.66 21.13
C PHE A 279 -21.67 -17.19 21.29
N LEU A 280 -22.21 -17.80 22.34
CA LEU A 280 -22.15 -19.26 22.56
C LEU A 280 -22.84 -20.04 21.42
N PHE A 281 -23.94 -19.52 20.89
CA PHE A 281 -24.61 -20.13 19.73
C PHE A 281 -23.68 -20.07 18.49
N LEU A 282 -23.09 -18.91 18.20
CA LEU A 282 -22.16 -18.75 17.07
C LEU A 282 -20.93 -19.63 17.24
N GLN A 283 -20.36 -19.68 18.46
CA GLN A 283 -19.24 -20.55 18.79
C GLN A 283 -19.58 -22.02 18.51
N GLY A 284 -20.73 -22.51 19.00
CA GLY A 284 -21.17 -23.88 18.75
C GLY A 284 -21.41 -24.20 17.27
N ALA A 285 -21.92 -23.23 16.51
CA ALA A 285 -22.20 -23.40 15.08
C ALA A 285 -20.94 -23.39 14.20
N PHE A 286 -19.98 -22.50 14.47
CA PHE A 286 -18.84 -22.29 13.56
C PHE A 286 -17.56 -23.02 14.00
N THR A 287 -17.30 -23.23 15.30
CA THR A 287 -16.08 -23.87 15.78
C THR A 287 -15.82 -25.25 15.15
N PRO A 288 -16.81 -26.15 14.96
CA PRO A 288 -16.56 -27.43 14.32
C PRO A 288 -16.06 -27.31 12.88
N LEU A 289 -16.62 -26.37 12.11
CA LEU A 289 -16.18 -26.09 10.74
C LEU A 289 -14.77 -25.50 10.72
N LEU A 290 -14.51 -24.51 11.59
CA LEU A 290 -13.21 -23.84 11.66
C LEU A 290 -12.10 -24.84 12.08
N SER A 291 -12.37 -25.76 13.02
CA SER A 291 -11.40 -26.77 13.42
C SER A 291 -11.09 -27.79 12.33
N VAL A 292 -12.06 -28.16 11.49
CA VAL A 292 -11.83 -28.97 10.31
C VAL A 292 -10.94 -28.25 9.31
N LEU A 293 -11.24 -26.96 9.03
CA LEU A 293 -10.42 -26.14 8.14
C LEU A 293 -8.99 -25.96 8.69
N GLU A 294 -8.84 -25.78 9.98
CA GLU A 294 -7.52 -25.66 10.63
C GLU A 294 -6.69 -26.95 10.48
N THR A 295 -7.33 -28.09 10.56
CA THR A 295 -6.67 -29.40 10.45
C THR A 295 -6.25 -29.72 9.01
N TYR A 296 -7.11 -29.43 8.04
CA TYR A 296 -6.90 -29.88 6.64
C TYR A 296 -6.46 -28.79 5.68
N ALA A 297 -6.71 -27.51 6.01
CA ALA A 297 -6.42 -26.37 5.16
C ALA A 297 -6.00 -25.11 5.95
N PRO A 298 -4.98 -25.20 6.84
CA PRO A 298 -4.59 -24.09 7.70
C PRO A 298 -4.21 -22.81 6.93
N TRP A 299 -3.75 -22.95 5.69
CA TRP A 299 -3.41 -21.84 4.79
C TRP A 299 -4.62 -20.97 4.43
N VAL A 300 -5.85 -21.43 4.58
CA VAL A 300 -7.06 -20.63 4.35
C VAL A 300 -7.13 -19.44 5.29
N PHE A 301 -6.64 -19.57 6.51
CA PHE A 301 -6.64 -18.49 7.52
C PHE A 301 -5.52 -17.45 7.32
N ALA A 302 -4.62 -17.66 6.37
CA ALA A 302 -3.47 -16.78 6.13
C ALA A 302 -3.81 -15.51 5.31
N GLY A 303 -5.08 -15.18 5.15
CA GLY A 303 -5.53 -14.01 4.39
C GLY A 303 -5.62 -12.73 5.24
N TRP A 304 -5.97 -11.64 4.57
CA TRP A 304 -6.27 -10.35 5.18
C TRP A 304 -7.67 -9.89 4.77
N THR A 305 -8.53 -9.64 5.76
CA THR A 305 -9.93 -9.22 5.56
C THR A 305 -10.04 -7.94 4.74
N GLY A 306 -9.04 -7.05 4.79
CA GLY A 306 -8.97 -5.84 3.98
C GLY A 306 -9.06 -6.08 2.47
N TRP A 307 -8.74 -7.28 1.98
CA TRP A 307 -8.91 -7.63 0.57
C TRP A 307 -10.38 -7.69 0.14
N LEU A 308 -11.32 -7.99 1.05
CA LEU A 308 -12.77 -7.89 0.77
C LEU A 308 -13.17 -6.46 0.50
N MET A 309 -12.70 -5.52 1.34
CA MET A 309 -12.94 -4.09 1.16
C MET A 309 -12.35 -3.62 -0.19
N TRP A 310 -11.11 -4.00 -0.48
CA TRP A 310 -10.46 -3.63 -1.74
C TRP A 310 -11.12 -4.24 -2.97
N ALA A 311 -11.59 -5.50 -2.90
CA ALA A 311 -12.35 -6.14 -3.98
C ALA A 311 -13.67 -5.42 -4.23
N ALA A 312 -14.39 -5.05 -3.17
CA ALA A 312 -15.62 -4.26 -3.26
C ALA A 312 -15.33 -2.88 -3.85
N PHE A 313 -14.32 -2.17 -3.34
CA PHE A 313 -13.91 -0.86 -3.84
C PHE A 313 -13.54 -0.91 -5.32
N ALA A 314 -12.71 -1.89 -5.71
CA ALA A 314 -12.33 -2.10 -7.11
C ALA A 314 -13.55 -2.39 -8.00
N ARG A 315 -14.50 -3.19 -7.53
CA ARG A 315 -15.70 -3.57 -8.29
C ARG A 315 -16.66 -2.39 -8.51
N PHE A 316 -16.84 -1.54 -7.48
CA PHE A 316 -17.80 -0.45 -7.52
C PHE A 316 -17.24 0.82 -8.18
N PHE A 317 -15.96 1.15 -7.93
CA PHE A 317 -15.38 2.42 -8.38
C PHE A 317 -14.60 2.32 -9.70
N PHE A 318 -13.91 1.20 -9.99
CA PHE A 318 -12.98 1.14 -11.11
C PHE A 318 -13.45 0.31 -12.31
N LYS A 319 -14.63 -0.27 -12.33
CA LYS A 319 -15.12 -1.17 -13.40
C LYS A 319 -13.99 -2.13 -13.87
N PRO A 320 -14.10 -3.45 -13.73
CA PRO A 320 -12.97 -4.39 -13.93
C PRO A 320 -12.30 -4.31 -15.31
N ALA A 321 -13.07 -3.95 -16.34
CA ALA A 321 -12.60 -3.90 -17.73
C ALA A 321 -12.12 -2.50 -18.12
N HIS A 322 -10.93 -2.42 -18.72
CA HIS A 322 -10.44 -1.19 -19.35
C HIS A 322 -11.25 -0.86 -20.60
N PRO A 323 -11.59 0.43 -20.87
CA PRO A 323 -12.20 0.84 -22.13
C PRO A 323 -11.27 0.55 -23.33
N VAL A 324 -11.86 0.24 -24.48
CA VAL A 324 -11.09 -0.01 -25.72
C VAL A 324 -10.53 1.31 -26.26
N LEU A 325 -9.27 1.29 -26.66
CA LEU A 325 -8.59 2.42 -27.28
C LEU A 325 -8.85 2.48 -28.78
N LEU A 326 -8.73 3.66 -29.37
CA LEU A 326 -8.87 3.87 -30.82
C LEU A 326 -7.68 3.28 -31.59
N ASN A 327 -6.46 3.47 -31.08
CA ASN A 327 -5.24 2.85 -31.62
C ASN A 327 -4.81 1.72 -30.67
N ASP A 328 -4.97 0.48 -31.13
CA ASP A 328 -4.72 -0.74 -30.37
C ASP A 328 -3.40 -1.42 -30.79
N GLU A 329 -2.43 -0.66 -31.35
CA GLU A 329 -1.12 -1.17 -31.74
C GLU A 329 -0.37 -1.72 -30.51
N PRO A 330 0.31 -2.89 -30.65
CA PRO A 330 1.13 -3.45 -29.60
C PRO A 330 2.27 -2.53 -29.17
N LEU A 331 2.72 -2.69 -27.93
CA LEU A 331 3.90 -1.99 -27.42
C LEU A 331 5.18 -2.47 -28.13
N ASP A 332 6.14 -1.57 -28.25
CA ASP A 332 7.50 -1.89 -28.66
C ASP A 332 8.27 -2.68 -27.58
N GLY A 333 9.41 -3.27 -27.98
CA GLY A 333 10.20 -4.13 -27.10
C GLY A 333 10.72 -3.42 -25.84
N ARG A 334 11.06 -2.11 -25.92
CA ARG A 334 11.55 -1.35 -24.77
C ARG A 334 10.44 -1.17 -23.72
N ARG A 335 9.23 -0.79 -24.17
CA ARG A 335 8.08 -0.65 -23.27
C ARG A 335 7.67 -1.98 -22.65
N MET A 336 7.77 -3.08 -23.42
CA MET A 336 7.53 -4.42 -22.88
C MET A 336 8.50 -4.76 -21.75
N ILE A 337 9.79 -4.43 -21.86
CA ILE A 337 10.79 -4.63 -20.79
C ILE A 337 10.42 -3.80 -19.56
N ILE A 338 10.08 -2.51 -19.74
CA ILE A 338 9.64 -1.63 -18.63
C ILE A 338 8.38 -2.18 -17.99
N GLY A 339 7.45 -2.73 -18.76
CA GLY A 339 6.24 -3.36 -18.25
C GLY A 339 6.55 -4.56 -17.35
N TRP A 340 7.50 -5.41 -17.73
CA TRP A 340 7.94 -6.52 -16.86
C TRP A 340 8.68 -6.05 -15.61
N ILE A 341 9.44 -4.94 -15.70
CA ILE A 341 10.02 -4.29 -14.50
C ILE A 341 8.90 -3.80 -13.58
N ALA A 342 7.84 -3.21 -14.12
CA ALA A 342 6.70 -2.78 -13.33
C ALA A 342 5.95 -3.96 -12.67
N VAL A 343 5.84 -5.10 -13.34
CA VAL A 343 5.32 -6.35 -12.73
C VAL A 343 6.23 -6.82 -11.60
N LEU A 344 7.55 -6.76 -11.78
CA LEU A 344 8.50 -7.08 -10.70
C LEU A 344 8.35 -6.12 -9.52
N VAL A 345 8.21 -4.81 -9.76
CA VAL A 345 7.94 -3.80 -8.72
C VAL A 345 6.66 -4.14 -7.97
N PHE A 346 5.58 -4.53 -8.66
CA PHE A 346 4.35 -5.00 -8.01
C PHE A 346 4.62 -6.17 -7.07
N VAL A 347 5.32 -7.22 -7.54
CA VAL A 347 5.62 -8.42 -6.72
C VAL A 347 6.47 -8.06 -5.50
N LEU A 348 7.48 -7.21 -5.67
CA LEU A 348 8.37 -6.79 -4.58
C LEU A 348 7.65 -5.92 -3.53
N SER A 349 6.65 -5.17 -3.95
CA SER A 349 5.89 -4.23 -3.11
C SER A 349 4.66 -4.86 -2.47
N PHE A 350 4.18 -5.98 -3.00
CA PHE A 350 2.94 -6.61 -2.57
C PHE A 350 3.06 -7.21 -1.18
N SER A 351 2.08 -6.88 -0.33
CA SER A 351 1.91 -7.49 1.00
C SER A 351 0.58 -8.24 1.04
N PRO A 352 0.60 -9.58 1.16
CA PRO A 352 -0.64 -10.37 1.23
C PRO A 352 -1.51 -10.02 2.43
N ASN A 353 -0.89 -9.64 3.54
CA ASN A 353 -1.56 -9.42 4.82
C ASN A 353 -1.85 -7.94 5.12
N GLY A 354 -1.34 -7.00 4.31
CA GLY A 354 -1.56 -5.56 4.50
C GLY A 354 -1.22 -5.10 5.92
N ILE A 355 -2.17 -4.43 6.58
CA ILE A 355 -2.08 -4.02 7.99
C ILE A 355 -3.16 -4.80 8.74
N TYR A 356 -2.77 -5.52 9.77
CA TYR A 356 -3.66 -6.38 10.55
C TYR A 356 -3.34 -6.30 12.04
N GLU A 357 -4.30 -6.63 12.87
CA GLU A 357 -4.10 -6.77 14.30
C GLU A 357 -3.75 -8.23 14.63
N ARG A 358 -2.58 -8.42 15.25
CA ARG A 358 -2.19 -9.73 15.77
C ARG A 358 -2.63 -9.85 17.20
N SER A 359 -3.32 -10.93 17.52
CA SER A 359 -3.80 -11.17 18.88
C SER A 359 -2.69 -11.60 19.83
N MET A 360 -2.92 -11.43 21.12
CA MET A 360 -2.03 -11.95 22.17
C MET A 360 -1.88 -13.46 22.10
N GLN A 361 -2.93 -14.21 21.75
CA GLN A 361 -2.90 -15.68 21.66
C GLN A 361 -2.02 -16.18 20.50
N ASP A 362 -2.09 -15.51 19.33
CA ASP A 362 -1.23 -15.81 18.20
C ASP A 362 0.23 -15.44 18.49
N GLY A 363 0.46 -14.36 19.25
CA GLY A 363 1.77 -13.94 19.74
C GLY A 363 2.37 -14.94 20.72
N ALA A 364 1.58 -15.45 21.64
CA ALA A 364 2.03 -16.43 22.65
C ALA A 364 2.49 -17.76 22.03
N GLY A 365 1.91 -18.17 20.89
CA GLY A 365 2.33 -19.36 20.15
C GLY A 365 3.74 -19.24 19.52
N LEU A 366 4.22 -18.03 19.29
CA LEU A 366 5.57 -17.76 18.77
C LEU A 366 6.61 -17.51 19.88
N MET A 367 6.16 -17.28 21.10
CA MET A 367 7.01 -17.02 22.28
C MET A 367 7.39 -18.32 22.97
N LYS A 368 8.61 -18.38 23.52
CA LYS A 368 9.02 -19.51 24.35
C LYS A 368 8.18 -19.54 25.64
N SER A 369 7.90 -20.73 26.17
CA SER A 369 7.10 -20.92 27.41
C SER A 369 7.61 -20.14 28.62
N ASN A 370 8.87 -19.73 28.61
CA ASN A 370 9.52 -18.94 29.68
C ASN A 370 9.53 -17.44 29.42
N ASP A 371 8.86 -16.98 28.36
CA ASP A 371 8.79 -15.54 28.02
C ASP A 371 7.98 -14.81 29.14
N PRO A 372 8.48 -13.69 29.69
CA PRO A 372 7.78 -12.91 30.71
C PRO A 372 6.37 -12.49 30.29
N VAL A 373 6.15 -12.20 29.02
CA VAL A 373 4.82 -11.86 28.47
C VAL A 373 3.85 -13.03 28.60
N VAL A 374 4.30 -14.26 28.28
CA VAL A 374 3.49 -15.48 28.43
C VAL A 374 3.17 -15.78 29.90
N GLN A 375 4.10 -15.50 30.82
CA GLN A 375 3.88 -15.67 32.26
C GLN A 375 2.89 -14.66 32.82
N LEU A 376 2.91 -13.41 32.36
CA LEU A 376 1.93 -12.38 32.73
C LEU A 376 0.51 -12.73 32.25
N MET A 377 0.39 -13.35 31.06
CA MET A 377 -0.88 -13.76 30.47
C MET A 377 -1.53 -14.97 31.18
N ARG A 378 -0.75 -15.75 31.93
CA ARG A 378 -1.24 -16.95 32.69
C ARG A 378 -1.70 -16.62 34.09
N LYS A 379 -1.50 -15.40 34.57
CA LYS A 379 -1.97 -14.89 35.87
C LYS A 379 -3.25 -14.08 35.70
#